data_f28b75d1177a7bd2570b21204494eee1
#
_entry.id   f28b75d1177a7bd2570b21204494eee1
#
_cell.length_a   1.000
_cell.length_b   1.000
_cell.length_c   1.000
_cell.angle_alpha   90.00
_cell.angle_beta   90.00
_cell.angle_gamma   90.00
#
_symmetry.space_group_name_H-M   'P 1'
#
loop_
_entity.id
_entity.type
_entity.pdbx_description
1 polymer ?
#
loop_
_entity_poly.entity_id
_entity_poly.type
_entity_poly.pdbx_seq_one_letter_code
_entity_poly.pdbx_strand_id
1 'polypeptide(L)'
;MTFDSGVRAALGDVQLRGALRQATTLFGERRQTALASVPDWEGARDRARALKDETLLHLDRYLEQFTASAERAGAQVHWARDAGEACEIIGRIAEQHGARTVVKSKSMATEEIHLNAALARRGIAPIETDLGEYIIQLAGEMPSHIVVPAIHKTKAQIAALFAEKLGIEPSDDAAVLTAAARRTLRRCFAEAEVGISGVNFAVAETGTILILENEGNARLTTSLPRVHIALMGIEKVIPRFADLEVFLQLLPRSGTGQILTAYQSLLTGVKRHPDDEGPEQLHIVLLDNGRSPMLAAPITRQSLACIRCGACLNACPVYRQIGGHAYGSVYPGPIGAILTPQLIGIERSAHLPYASSLCGACRDVCPVKIDIPAVLLHLRAQVIEQHAGKGRWLERLLFRAYAVVMARPRAYEWAMRVARALHIMPPIRAWTKWRDLRPLAPRSFREEWRAGLSEAGPSSEAGPSSEAGPSLARVPRARSG
;
A
#
# COMPACT_ATOMS: atom_id res chain seq x y z
N MET A 1 -1.01 9.12 -18.37
CA MET A 1 -2.02 10.01 -17.70
C MET A 1 -1.29 10.76 -16.60
N THR A 2 -1.44 12.09 -16.47
CA THR A 2 -0.85 12.83 -15.35
C THR A 2 -1.69 12.61 -14.08
N PHE A 3 -1.10 12.81 -12.88
CA PHE A 3 -1.84 12.71 -11.62
C PHE A 3 -3.10 13.60 -11.62
N ASP A 4 -2.97 14.86 -12.04
CA ASP A 4 -4.09 15.80 -12.08
C ASP A 4 -5.22 15.36 -13.02
N SER A 5 -4.88 14.79 -14.19
CA SER A 5 -5.90 14.29 -15.10
C SER A 5 -6.59 13.04 -14.56
N GLY A 6 -5.83 12.15 -13.92
CA GLY A 6 -6.38 10.97 -13.24
C GLY A 6 -7.31 11.33 -12.08
N VAL A 7 -6.92 12.31 -11.26
CA VAL A 7 -7.76 12.82 -10.16
C VAL A 7 -9.07 13.41 -10.69
N ARG A 8 -9.03 14.22 -11.75
CA ARG A 8 -10.25 14.80 -12.33
C ARG A 8 -11.20 13.75 -12.89
N ALA A 9 -10.65 12.75 -13.60
CA ALA A 9 -11.44 11.64 -14.11
C ALA A 9 -12.11 10.87 -12.96
N ALA A 10 -11.35 10.50 -11.93
CA ALA A 10 -11.87 9.77 -10.77
C ALA A 10 -12.92 10.55 -9.98
N LEU A 11 -12.76 11.86 -9.80
CA LEU A 11 -13.75 12.70 -9.11
C LEU A 11 -15.06 12.84 -9.89
N GLY A 12 -15.01 12.76 -11.22
CA GLY A 12 -16.19 12.73 -12.09
C GLY A 12 -16.88 11.37 -12.14
N ASP A 13 -16.21 10.29 -11.76
CA ASP A 13 -16.76 8.93 -11.82
C ASP A 13 -17.53 8.60 -10.54
N VAL A 14 -18.85 8.76 -10.61
CA VAL A 14 -19.78 8.48 -9.49
C VAL A 14 -19.78 7.00 -9.12
N GLN A 15 -19.64 6.10 -10.11
CA GLN A 15 -19.66 4.67 -9.91
C GLN A 15 -18.41 4.20 -9.17
N LEU A 16 -17.23 4.62 -9.60
CA LEU A 16 -15.96 4.37 -8.93
C LEU A 16 -16.02 4.83 -7.46
N ARG A 17 -16.47 6.06 -7.23
CA ARG A 17 -16.56 6.63 -5.88
C ARG A 17 -17.54 5.88 -4.99
N GLY A 18 -18.64 5.39 -5.57
CA GLY A 18 -19.62 4.54 -4.90
C GLY A 18 -19.00 3.19 -4.47
N ALA A 19 -18.34 2.50 -5.38
CA ALA A 19 -17.68 1.23 -5.14
C ALA A 19 -16.57 1.36 -4.06
N LEU A 20 -15.72 2.38 -4.17
CA LEU A 20 -14.67 2.66 -3.19
C LEU A 20 -15.24 2.94 -1.79
N ARG A 21 -16.28 3.77 -1.71
CA ARG A 21 -16.92 4.10 -0.43
C ARG A 21 -17.49 2.84 0.23
N GLN A 22 -18.24 2.04 -0.51
CA GLN A 22 -18.84 0.82 0.00
C GLN A 22 -17.80 -0.17 0.51
N ALA A 23 -16.79 -0.48 -0.31
CA ALA A 23 -15.76 -1.45 0.04
C ALA A 23 -14.90 -0.99 1.22
N THR A 24 -14.42 0.26 1.21
CA THR A 24 -13.55 0.77 2.28
C THR A 24 -14.29 0.95 3.60
N THR A 25 -15.59 1.26 3.58
CA THR A 25 -16.43 1.32 4.78
C THR A 25 -16.60 -0.08 5.37
N LEU A 26 -16.98 -1.06 4.54
CA LEU A 26 -17.12 -2.45 4.97
C LEU A 26 -15.82 -3.00 5.59
N PHE A 27 -14.67 -2.76 4.95
CA PHE A 27 -13.37 -3.18 5.51
C PHE A 27 -13.04 -2.47 6.81
N GLY A 28 -13.40 -1.19 6.95
CA GLY A 28 -13.23 -0.43 8.18
C GLY A 28 -14.03 -1.02 9.35
N GLU A 29 -15.32 -1.33 9.13
CA GLU A 29 -16.21 -1.94 10.12
C GLU A 29 -15.75 -3.34 10.53
N ARG A 30 -15.46 -4.21 9.55
CA ARG A 30 -14.94 -5.55 9.78
C ARG A 30 -13.61 -5.52 10.56
N ARG A 31 -12.74 -4.58 10.22
CA ARG A 31 -11.49 -4.37 10.94
C ARG A 31 -11.76 -4.06 12.42
N GLN A 32 -12.65 -3.12 12.73
CA GLN A 32 -12.97 -2.78 14.12
C GLN A 32 -13.46 -4.00 14.91
N THR A 33 -14.36 -4.79 14.33
CA THR A 33 -14.83 -6.03 14.93
C THR A 33 -13.69 -7.04 15.15
N ALA A 34 -12.82 -7.21 14.15
CA ALA A 34 -11.71 -8.17 14.24
C ALA A 34 -10.65 -7.74 15.27
N LEU A 35 -10.40 -6.44 15.46
CA LEU A 35 -9.48 -5.93 16.46
C LEU A 35 -9.94 -6.25 17.88
N ALA A 36 -11.23 -6.21 18.16
CA ALA A 36 -11.80 -6.53 19.47
C ALA A 36 -11.51 -7.99 19.91
N SER A 37 -11.15 -8.89 18.94
CA SER A 37 -10.77 -10.26 19.26
C SER A 37 -9.33 -10.43 19.76
N VAL A 38 -8.53 -9.36 19.79
CA VAL A 38 -7.15 -9.38 20.29
C VAL A 38 -7.10 -8.57 21.58
N PRO A 39 -6.89 -9.20 22.74
CA PRO A 39 -6.93 -8.50 24.03
C PRO A 39 -5.93 -7.35 24.16
N ASP A 40 -4.73 -7.51 23.59
CA ASP A 40 -3.66 -6.50 23.59
C ASP A 40 -3.24 -6.18 22.14
N TRP A 41 -4.12 -5.48 21.42
CA TRP A 41 -3.86 -5.04 20.05
C TRP A 41 -2.66 -4.11 19.95
N GLU A 42 -2.54 -3.14 20.86
CA GLU A 42 -1.43 -2.19 20.82
C GLU A 42 -0.10 -2.86 21.13
N GLY A 43 -0.03 -3.75 22.11
CA GLY A 43 1.17 -4.54 22.38
C GLY A 43 1.54 -5.47 21.22
N ALA A 44 0.58 -6.04 20.50
CA ALA A 44 0.86 -6.82 19.28
C ALA A 44 1.49 -5.93 18.19
N ARG A 45 0.97 -4.70 18.00
CA ARG A 45 1.55 -3.72 17.07
C ARG A 45 2.99 -3.33 17.46
N ASP A 46 3.24 -3.14 18.78
CA ASP A 46 4.57 -2.79 19.27
C ASP A 46 5.56 -3.93 19.07
N ARG A 47 5.16 -5.18 19.34
CA ARG A 47 5.99 -6.37 19.06
C ARG A 47 6.31 -6.50 17.57
N ALA A 48 5.32 -6.36 16.70
CA ALA A 48 5.53 -6.43 15.25
C ALA A 48 6.44 -5.30 14.75
N ARG A 49 6.30 -4.10 15.29
CA ARG A 49 7.19 -2.98 14.98
C ARG A 49 8.60 -3.25 15.42
N ALA A 50 8.82 -3.70 16.66
CA ALA A 50 10.14 -4.02 17.19
C ALA A 50 10.82 -5.12 16.37
N LEU A 51 10.10 -6.19 16.01
CA LEU A 51 10.62 -7.25 15.13
C LEU A 51 11.04 -6.72 13.76
N LYS A 52 10.24 -5.84 13.15
CA LYS A 52 10.60 -5.24 11.85
C LYS A 52 11.79 -4.29 11.97
N ASP A 53 11.87 -3.50 13.02
CA ASP A 53 13.00 -2.59 13.25
C ASP A 53 14.30 -3.37 13.47
N GLU A 54 14.28 -4.41 14.30
CA GLU A 54 15.41 -5.32 14.53
C GLU A 54 15.86 -5.98 13.22
N THR A 55 14.91 -6.54 12.47
CA THR A 55 15.21 -7.19 11.20
C THR A 55 15.83 -6.23 10.19
N LEU A 56 15.31 -5.01 10.07
CA LEU A 56 15.81 -4.02 9.11
C LEU A 56 17.16 -3.42 9.52
N LEU A 57 17.48 -3.40 10.82
CA LEU A 57 18.79 -2.98 11.31
C LEU A 57 19.89 -4.00 11.02
N HIS A 58 19.56 -5.28 10.95
CA HIS A 58 20.47 -6.41 10.74
C HIS A 58 20.04 -7.22 9.51
N LEU A 59 19.57 -6.53 8.47
CA LEU A 59 18.95 -7.18 7.30
C LEU A 59 19.96 -8.06 6.54
N ASP A 60 21.21 -7.64 6.43
CA ASP A 60 22.30 -8.39 5.84
C ASP A 60 22.44 -9.76 6.50
N ARG A 61 22.58 -9.79 7.82
CA ARG A 61 22.70 -11.03 8.61
C ARG A 61 21.49 -11.96 8.41
N TYR A 62 20.28 -11.41 8.45
CA TYR A 62 19.07 -12.23 8.30
C TYR A 62 18.88 -12.75 6.87
N LEU A 63 19.31 -11.99 5.86
CA LEU A 63 19.30 -12.45 4.47
C LEU A 63 20.32 -13.57 4.22
N GLU A 64 21.54 -13.46 4.77
CA GLU A 64 22.54 -14.54 4.71
C GLU A 64 22.02 -15.80 5.41
N GLN A 65 21.46 -15.67 6.61
CA GLN A 65 20.87 -16.79 7.33
C GLN A 65 19.72 -17.42 6.56
N PHE A 66 18.80 -16.60 5.99
CA PHE A 66 17.69 -17.08 5.16
C PHE A 66 18.21 -17.87 3.96
N THR A 67 19.17 -17.31 3.22
CA THR A 67 19.75 -17.94 2.04
C THR A 67 20.32 -19.30 2.40
N ALA A 68 21.20 -19.37 3.41
CA ALA A 68 21.79 -20.62 3.85
C ALA A 68 20.74 -21.64 4.32
N SER A 69 19.67 -21.20 5.00
CA SER A 69 18.61 -22.11 5.46
C SER A 69 17.73 -22.62 4.32
N ALA A 70 17.38 -21.76 3.36
CA ALA A 70 16.59 -22.12 2.18
C ALA A 70 17.36 -23.09 1.26
N GLU A 71 18.64 -22.86 1.04
CA GLU A 71 19.52 -23.74 0.24
C GLU A 71 19.70 -25.11 0.89
N ARG A 72 19.89 -25.18 2.22
CA ARG A 72 19.87 -26.44 2.95
C ARG A 72 18.57 -27.22 2.82
N ALA A 73 17.46 -26.53 2.65
CA ALA A 73 16.16 -27.14 2.41
C ALA A 73 15.93 -27.54 0.94
N GLY A 74 16.88 -27.27 0.04
CA GLY A 74 16.84 -27.64 -1.38
C GLY A 74 16.34 -26.53 -2.32
N ALA A 75 16.13 -25.30 -1.84
CA ALA A 75 15.83 -24.17 -2.70
C ALA A 75 17.09 -23.63 -3.40
N GLN A 76 16.90 -22.95 -4.52
CA GLN A 76 17.94 -22.16 -5.20
C GLN A 76 17.64 -20.68 -4.97
N VAL A 77 18.57 -19.95 -4.34
CA VAL A 77 18.40 -18.54 -4.02
C VAL A 77 19.14 -17.66 -5.03
N HIS A 78 18.43 -16.70 -5.59
CA HIS A 78 18.94 -15.75 -6.57
C HIS A 78 18.84 -14.33 -6.01
N TRP A 79 19.84 -13.51 -6.26
CA TRP A 79 19.87 -12.11 -5.88
C TRP A 79 19.65 -11.26 -7.10
N ALA A 80 18.70 -10.33 -7.03
CA ALA A 80 18.40 -9.36 -8.07
C ALA A 80 18.51 -7.92 -7.55
N ARG A 81 19.42 -7.16 -8.12
CA ARG A 81 19.67 -5.76 -7.75
C ARG A 81 18.53 -4.83 -8.14
N ASP A 82 17.89 -5.15 -9.25
CA ASP A 82 16.84 -4.34 -9.84
C ASP A 82 15.78 -5.17 -10.57
N ALA A 83 14.74 -4.48 -11.07
CA ALA A 83 13.64 -5.08 -11.80
C ALA A 83 14.09 -5.84 -13.07
N GLY A 84 15.10 -5.30 -13.78
CA GLY A 84 15.60 -5.90 -15.02
C GLY A 84 16.27 -7.26 -14.74
N GLU A 85 17.16 -7.29 -13.74
CA GLU A 85 17.84 -8.51 -13.33
C GLU A 85 16.87 -9.58 -12.81
N ALA A 86 15.86 -9.18 -12.03
CA ALA A 86 14.82 -10.10 -11.56
C ALA A 86 14.01 -10.70 -12.72
N CYS A 87 13.59 -9.88 -13.67
CA CYS A 87 12.90 -10.34 -14.88
C CYS A 87 13.76 -11.28 -15.74
N GLU A 88 15.07 -11.01 -15.83
CA GLU A 88 16.02 -11.84 -16.57
C GLU A 88 16.19 -13.23 -15.91
N ILE A 89 16.36 -13.26 -14.59
CA ILE A 89 16.47 -14.50 -13.82
C ILE A 89 15.20 -15.35 -13.99
N ILE A 90 14.03 -14.76 -13.74
CA ILE A 90 12.74 -15.46 -13.82
C ILE A 90 12.47 -15.95 -15.25
N GLY A 91 12.70 -15.10 -16.25
CA GLY A 91 12.49 -15.45 -17.65
C GLY A 91 13.39 -16.61 -18.10
N ARG A 92 14.67 -16.57 -17.73
CA ARG A 92 15.62 -17.65 -18.03
C ARG A 92 15.24 -18.98 -17.39
N ILE A 93 14.82 -18.99 -16.12
CA ILE A 93 14.34 -20.20 -15.45
C ILE A 93 13.11 -20.76 -16.20
N ALA A 94 12.15 -19.91 -16.55
CA ALA A 94 10.98 -20.36 -17.28
C ALA A 94 11.32 -20.93 -18.68
N GLU A 95 12.24 -20.31 -19.42
CA GLU A 95 12.74 -20.80 -20.73
C GLU A 95 13.47 -22.13 -20.61
N GLN A 96 14.32 -22.31 -19.60
CA GLN A 96 15.06 -23.56 -19.34
C GLN A 96 14.12 -24.75 -19.11
N HIS A 97 12.93 -24.50 -18.57
CA HIS A 97 11.89 -25.51 -18.38
C HIS A 97 10.88 -25.58 -19.53
N GLY A 98 11.13 -24.89 -20.64
CA GLY A 98 10.29 -24.93 -21.84
C GLY A 98 8.90 -24.32 -21.64
N ALA A 99 8.72 -23.48 -20.62
CA ALA A 99 7.42 -22.92 -20.28
C ALA A 99 6.93 -21.98 -21.38
N ARG A 100 5.77 -22.29 -21.96
CA ARG A 100 5.03 -21.40 -22.86
C ARG A 100 3.99 -20.58 -22.10
N THR A 101 3.55 -21.11 -20.99
CA THR A 101 2.58 -20.50 -20.10
C THR A 101 3.07 -20.67 -18.66
N VAL A 102 2.92 -19.64 -17.85
CA VAL A 102 3.19 -19.68 -16.41
C VAL A 102 1.93 -19.27 -15.66
N VAL A 103 1.63 -19.95 -14.55
CA VAL A 103 0.58 -19.54 -13.63
C VAL A 103 1.19 -18.65 -12.55
N LYS A 104 0.53 -17.53 -12.26
CA LYS A 104 1.04 -16.53 -11.32
C LYS A 104 0.00 -16.24 -10.24
N SER A 105 0.35 -16.42 -8.97
CA SER A 105 -0.46 -15.91 -7.89
C SER A 105 -0.18 -14.43 -7.68
N LYS A 106 -1.20 -13.72 -7.16
CA LYS A 106 -1.09 -12.28 -6.90
C LYS A 106 0.16 -11.92 -6.13
N SER A 107 0.93 -10.98 -6.67
CA SER A 107 2.16 -10.50 -6.05
C SER A 107 2.43 -9.05 -6.39
N MET A 108 2.49 -8.20 -5.37
CA MET A 108 2.88 -6.80 -5.57
C MET A 108 4.32 -6.64 -6.05
N ALA A 109 5.22 -7.58 -5.72
CA ALA A 109 6.61 -7.55 -6.19
C ALA A 109 6.70 -7.85 -7.69
N THR A 110 5.87 -8.76 -8.22
CA THR A 110 5.83 -9.04 -9.66
C THR A 110 5.23 -7.88 -10.45
N GLU A 111 4.24 -7.19 -9.90
CA GLU A 111 3.69 -5.95 -10.49
C GLU A 111 4.73 -4.81 -10.48
N GLU A 112 5.49 -4.67 -9.39
CA GLU A 112 6.54 -3.67 -9.23
C GLU A 112 7.59 -3.74 -10.34
N ILE A 113 7.97 -4.95 -10.75
CA ILE A 113 8.98 -5.18 -11.80
C ILE A 113 8.35 -5.34 -13.20
N HIS A 114 7.04 -5.18 -13.33
CA HIS A 114 6.31 -5.39 -14.59
C HIS A 114 6.58 -6.77 -15.23
N LEU A 115 6.59 -7.82 -14.41
CA LEU A 115 6.98 -9.17 -14.81
C LEU A 115 6.14 -9.71 -15.97
N ASN A 116 4.82 -9.48 -15.98
CA ASN A 116 3.92 -9.97 -17.03
C ASN A 116 4.36 -9.46 -18.42
N ALA A 117 4.71 -8.19 -18.52
CA ALA A 117 5.20 -7.61 -19.77
C ALA A 117 6.60 -8.16 -20.15
N ALA A 118 7.45 -8.46 -19.18
CA ALA A 118 8.76 -9.04 -19.42
C ALA A 118 8.66 -10.47 -19.95
N LEU A 119 7.79 -11.30 -19.37
CA LEU A 119 7.54 -12.68 -19.83
C LEU A 119 6.90 -12.69 -21.24
N ALA A 120 5.91 -11.82 -21.46
CA ALA A 120 5.25 -11.72 -22.78
C ALA A 120 6.25 -11.39 -23.90
N ARG A 121 7.25 -10.50 -23.64
CA ARG A 121 8.32 -10.21 -24.62
C ARG A 121 9.21 -11.42 -24.95
N ARG A 122 9.25 -12.42 -24.06
CA ARG A 122 9.95 -13.70 -24.29
C ARG A 122 9.05 -14.78 -24.92
N GLY A 123 7.81 -14.45 -25.26
CA GLY A 123 6.84 -15.39 -25.80
C GLY A 123 6.23 -16.32 -24.75
N ILE A 124 6.38 -16.00 -23.45
CA ILE A 124 5.80 -16.74 -22.32
C ILE A 124 4.53 -16.02 -21.89
N ALA A 125 3.40 -16.73 -21.87
CA ALA A 125 2.10 -16.19 -21.44
C ALA A 125 1.92 -16.30 -19.92
N PRO A 126 1.93 -15.19 -19.17
CA PRO A 126 1.61 -15.19 -17.75
C PRO A 126 0.09 -15.21 -17.54
N ILE A 127 -0.41 -16.13 -16.72
CA ILE A 127 -1.82 -16.25 -16.35
C ILE A 127 -1.98 -15.90 -14.88
N GLU A 128 -2.71 -14.82 -14.60
CA GLU A 128 -3.08 -14.46 -13.24
C GLU A 128 -4.12 -15.45 -12.69
N THR A 129 -3.92 -15.88 -11.46
CA THR A 129 -4.76 -16.93 -10.85
C THR A 129 -5.64 -16.45 -9.69
N ASP A 130 -5.33 -15.30 -9.09
CA ASP A 130 -6.22 -14.57 -8.18
C ASP A 130 -7.39 -14.02 -8.99
N LEU A 131 -8.63 -14.20 -8.54
CA LEU A 131 -9.82 -13.79 -9.30
C LEU A 131 -9.80 -12.29 -9.63
N GLY A 132 -9.41 -11.46 -8.68
CA GLY A 132 -9.32 -10.01 -8.88
C GLY A 132 -8.25 -9.63 -9.90
N GLU A 133 -7.06 -10.22 -9.83
CA GLU A 133 -5.98 -10.00 -10.81
C GLU A 133 -6.34 -10.58 -12.18
N TYR A 134 -7.01 -11.73 -12.23
CA TYR A 134 -7.49 -12.31 -13.49
C TYR A 134 -8.50 -11.40 -14.20
N ILE A 135 -9.45 -10.82 -13.46
CA ILE A 135 -10.39 -9.82 -13.98
C ILE A 135 -9.63 -8.62 -14.56
N ILE A 136 -8.63 -8.10 -13.85
CA ILE A 136 -7.81 -6.96 -14.28
C ILE A 136 -7.00 -7.33 -15.52
N GLN A 137 -6.41 -8.52 -15.56
CA GLN A 137 -5.67 -9.02 -16.73
C GLN A 137 -6.57 -9.11 -17.96
N LEU A 138 -7.77 -9.68 -17.84
CA LEU A 138 -8.75 -9.76 -18.93
C LEU A 138 -9.20 -8.37 -19.42
N ALA A 139 -9.30 -7.40 -18.50
CA ALA A 139 -9.64 -6.01 -18.80
C ALA A 139 -8.48 -5.21 -19.41
N GLY A 140 -7.25 -5.71 -19.36
CA GLY A 140 -6.05 -4.97 -19.79
C GLY A 140 -5.75 -3.75 -18.90
N GLU A 141 -6.12 -3.80 -17.63
CA GLU A 141 -5.99 -2.71 -16.67
C GLU A 141 -4.91 -2.98 -15.62
N MET A 142 -4.56 -1.96 -14.83
CA MET A 142 -3.70 -2.09 -13.65
C MET A 142 -4.53 -2.33 -12.39
N PRO A 143 -3.99 -3.03 -11.37
CA PRO A 143 -4.63 -3.15 -10.06
C PRO A 143 -4.90 -1.78 -9.42
N SER A 144 -6.08 -1.61 -8.81
CA SER A 144 -6.46 -0.35 -8.13
C SER A 144 -6.27 -0.39 -6.61
N HIS A 145 -6.03 -1.57 -6.03
CA HIS A 145 -5.82 -1.78 -4.59
C HIS A 145 -4.87 -2.95 -4.35
N ILE A 146 -3.99 -2.83 -3.35
CA ILE A 146 -2.98 -3.86 -3.05
C ILE A 146 -3.56 -5.19 -2.54
N VAL A 147 -4.77 -5.21 -1.99
CA VAL A 147 -5.43 -6.45 -1.49
C VAL A 147 -6.58 -6.86 -2.40
N VAL A 148 -7.35 -5.92 -2.92
CA VAL A 148 -8.53 -6.17 -3.76
C VAL A 148 -8.34 -5.45 -5.09
N PRO A 149 -7.61 -6.05 -6.06
CA PRO A 149 -7.17 -5.38 -7.27
C PRO A 149 -8.32 -4.80 -8.11
N ALA A 150 -9.45 -5.51 -8.21
CA ALA A 150 -10.62 -5.13 -8.98
C ALA A 150 -11.66 -4.29 -8.20
N ILE A 151 -11.29 -3.63 -7.08
CA ILE A 151 -12.21 -2.86 -6.21
C ILE A 151 -13.02 -1.78 -6.96
N HIS A 152 -12.55 -1.33 -8.11
CA HIS A 152 -13.19 -0.32 -8.94
C HIS A 152 -14.21 -0.90 -9.94
N LYS A 153 -14.31 -2.22 -10.07
CA LYS A 153 -15.25 -2.90 -10.98
C LYS A 153 -16.52 -3.30 -10.25
N THR A 154 -17.65 -3.11 -10.93
CA THR A 154 -18.93 -3.66 -10.47
C THR A 154 -19.16 -5.08 -11.00
N LYS A 155 -20.04 -5.82 -10.34
CA LYS A 155 -20.43 -7.17 -10.79
C LYS A 155 -20.95 -7.17 -12.23
N ALA A 156 -21.74 -6.19 -12.63
CA ALA A 156 -22.25 -6.06 -14.00
C ALA A 156 -21.11 -5.86 -15.04
N GLN A 157 -20.11 -5.07 -14.72
CA GLN A 157 -18.93 -4.89 -15.59
C GLN A 157 -18.11 -6.17 -15.70
N ILE A 158 -17.99 -6.94 -14.62
CA ILE A 158 -17.31 -8.24 -14.62
C ILE A 158 -18.11 -9.26 -15.46
N ALA A 159 -19.43 -9.27 -15.33
CA ALA A 159 -20.29 -10.14 -16.13
C ALA A 159 -20.14 -9.88 -17.64
N ALA A 160 -20.18 -8.61 -18.05
CA ALA A 160 -19.97 -8.22 -19.45
C ALA A 160 -18.57 -8.61 -19.95
N LEU A 161 -17.53 -8.37 -19.14
CA LEU A 161 -16.15 -8.75 -19.46
C LEU A 161 -16.00 -10.26 -19.63
N PHE A 162 -16.61 -11.08 -18.77
CA PHE A 162 -16.53 -12.53 -18.85
C PHE A 162 -17.34 -13.08 -20.03
N ALA A 163 -18.48 -12.47 -20.35
CA ALA A 163 -19.20 -12.81 -21.59
C ALA A 163 -18.33 -12.57 -22.84
N GLU A 164 -17.67 -11.41 -22.90
CA GLU A 164 -16.80 -11.05 -24.02
C GLU A 164 -15.54 -11.94 -24.11
N LYS A 165 -14.84 -12.12 -23.00
CA LYS A 165 -13.51 -12.76 -22.98
C LYS A 165 -13.54 -14.27 -22.78
N LEU A 166 -14.53 -14.80 -22.06
CA LEU A 166 -14.64 -16.22 -21.74
C LEU A 166 -15.76 -16.92 -22.53
N GLY A 167 -16.57 -16.16 -23.29
CA GLY A 167 -17.66 -16.72 -24.11
C GLY A 167 -18.78 -17.34 -23.29
N ILE A 168 -19.03 -16.86 -22.07
CA ILE A 168 -20.14 -17.33 -21.23
C ILE A 168 -21.39 -16.49 -21.46
N GLU A 169 -22.56 -17.06 -21.22
CA GLU A 169 -23.79 -16.26 -21.17
C GLU A 169 -23.72 -15.23 -20.07
N PRO A 170 -24.17 -13.99 -20.32
CA PRO A 170 -24.22 -12.94 -19.29
C PRO A 170 -25.00 -13.40 -18.06
N SER A 171 -24.43 -13.26 -16.88
CA SER A 171 -25.05 -13.66 -15.62
C SER A 171 -24.86 -12.62 -14.55
N ASP A 172 -25.88 -12.38 -13.77
CA ASP A 172 -25.81 -11.53 -12.56
C ASP A 172 -25.54 -12.35 -11.28
N ASP A 173 -25.33 -13.65 -11.41
CA ASP A 173 -24.96 -14.53 -10.30
C ASP A 173 -23.43 -14.62 -10.16
N ALA A 174 -22.92 -14.17 -9.02
CA ALA A 174 -21.50 -14.23 -8.69
C ALA A 174 -20.97 -15.68 -8.67
N ALA A 175 -21.79 -16.67 -8.32
CA ALA A 175 -21.39 -18.08 -8.31
C ALA A 175 -21.13 -18.59 -9.74
N VAL A 176 -21.97 -18.19 -10.71
CA VAL A 176 -21.81 -18.52 -12.13
C VAL A 176 -20.52 -17.91 -12.68
N LEU A 177 -20.27 -16.63 -12.40
CA LEU A 177 -19.05 -15.93 -12.82
C LEU A 177 -17.79 -16.58 -12.23
N THR A 178 -17.81 -16.88 -10.93
CA THR A 178 -16.69 -17.55 -10.24
C THR A 178 -16.46 -18.95 -10.79
N ALA A 179 -17.52 -19.70 -11.08
CA ALA A 179 -17.42 -21.03 -11.69
C ALA A 179 -16.81 -20.98 -13.10
N ALA A 180 -17.10 -19.93 -13.89
CA ALA A 180 -16.50 -19.74 -15.20
C ALA A 180 -14.99 -19.52 -15.10
N ALA A 181 -14.54 -18.59 -14.24
CA ALA A 181 -13.12 -18.37 -13.97
C ALA A 181 -12.42 -19.64 -13.48
N ARG A 182 -13.04 -20.37 -12.54
CA ARG A 182 -12.54 -21.65 -12.02
C ARG A 182 -12.32 -22.68 -13.12
N ARG A 183 -13.29 -22.86 -14.04
CA ARG A 183 -13.14 -23.82 -15.16
C ARG A 183 -11.98 -23.47 -16.07
N THR A 184 -11.80 -22.18 -16.39
CA THR A 184 -10.72 -21.73 -17.24
C THR A 184 -9.36 -21.89 -16.55
N LEU A 185 -9.24 -21.42 -15.32
CA LEU A 185 -7.97 -21.45 -14.59
C LEU A 185 -7.55 -22.87 -14.19
N ARG A 186 -8.52 -23.79 -13.97
CA ARG A 186 -8.19 -25.20 -13.64
C ARG A 186 -7.31 -25.85 -14.70
N ARG A 187 -7.59 -25.60 -15.99
CA ARG A 187 -6.76 -26.09 -17.08
C ARG A 187 -5.35 -25.47 -17.02
N CYS A 188 -5.28 -24.16 -16.82
CA CYS A 188 -4.00 -23.46 -16.72
C CYS A 188 -3.12 -24.02 -15.59
N PHE A 189 -3.71 -24.30 -14.42
CA PHE A 189 -2.98 -24.93 -13.32
C PHE A 189 -2.45 -26.33 -13.66
N ALA A 190 -3.24 -27.14 -14.37
CA ALA A 190 -2.88 -28.52 -14.70
C ALA A 190 -1.80 -28.60 -15.79
N GLU A 191 -1.74 -27.61 -16.67
CA GLU A 191 -0.85 -27.60 -17.84
C GLU A 191 0.43 -26.78 -17.63
N ALA A 192 0.51 -25.96 -16.56
CA ALA A 192 1.63 -25.07 -16.33
C ALA A 192 2.86 -25.82 -15.77
N GLU A 193 4.01 -25.67 -16.42
CA GLU A 193 5.30 -26.19 -15.93
C GLU A 193 5.87 -25.33 -14.80
N VAL A 194 5.59 -24.03 -14.80
CA VAL A 194 6.16 -23.05 -13.87
C VAL A 194 5.04 -22.29 -13.17
N GLY A 195 5.14 -22.26 -11.85
CA GLY A 195 4.31 -21.42 -10.98
C GLY A 195 5.12 -20.26 -10.40
N ILE A 196 4.56 -19.05 -10.41
CA ILE A 196 5.23 -17.87 -9.86
C ILE A 196 4.40 -17.30 -8.72
N SER A 197 5.03 -17.04 -7.58
CA SER A 197 4.36 -16.43 -6.43
C SER A 197 5.12 -15.22 -5.87
N GLY A 198 4.42 -14.43 -5.08
CA GLY A 198 5.04 -13.52 -4.12
C GLY A 198 5.28 -14.22 -2.78
N VAL A 199 5.84 -13.48 -1.83
CA VAL A 199 6.08 -13.92 -0.46
C VAL A 199 5.55 -12.87 0.52
N ASN A 200 4.74 -13.29 1.48
CA ASN A 200 4.30 -12.41 2.55
C ASN A 200 5.41 -12.22 3.60
N PHE A 201 5.98 -13.33 4.07
CA PHE A 201 7.10 -13.37 5.01
C PHE A 201 8.06 -14.51 4.67
N ALA A 202 9.34 -14.29 4.95
CA ALA A 202 10.40 -15.28 4.79
C ALA A 202 11.14 -15.43 6.13
N VAL A 203 11.26 -16.65 6.63
CA VAL A 203 11.80 -16.95 7.96
C VAL A 203 13.29 -17.30 7.86
N ALA A 204 14.15 -16.45 8.40
CA ALA A 204 15.60 -16.63 8.33
C ALA A 204 16.06 -17.94 9.01
N GLU A 205 15.46 -18.27 10.14
CA GLU A 205 15.79 -19.46 10.92
C GLU A 205 15.64 -20.78 10.13
N THR A 206 14.57 -20.89 9.32
CA THR A 206 14.20 -22.16 8.69
C THR A 206 14.30 -22.16 7.16
N GLY A 207 14.48 -21.00 6.52
CA GLY A 207 14.38 -20.86 5.07
C GLY A 207 12.95 -21.01 4.53
N THR A 208 11.95 -20.97 5.42
CA THR A 208 10.53 -21.10 5.06
C THR A 208 10.01 -19.80 4.48
N ILE A 209 9.25 -19.88 3.39
CA ILE A 209 8.45 -18.77 2.88
C ILE A 209 6.98 -18.99 3.23
N LEU A 210 6.30 -17.91 3.63
CA LEU A 210 4.87 -17.90 3.95
C LEU A 210 4.10 -17.14 2.89
N ILE A 211 3.04 -17.76 2.38
CA ILE A 211 2.05 -17.14 1.48
C ILE A 211 0.68 -17.18 2.14
N LEU A 212 0.01 -16.03 2.16
CA LEU A 212 -1.31 -15.84 2.75
C LEU A 212 -2.33 -15.53 1.66
N GLU A 213 -3.40 -16.31 1.60
CA GLU A 213 -4.45 -16.16 0.59
C GLU A 213 -5.83 -16.62 1.09
N ASN A 214 -6.89 -16.36 0.30
CA ASN A 214 -8.25 -16.75 0.64
C ASN A 214 -8.94 -17.63 -0.44
N GLU A 215 -8.29 -17.86 -1.58
CA GLU A 215 -8.92 -18.49 -2.75
C GLU A 215 -8.37 -19.89 -3.05
N GLY A 216 -7.21 -20.26 -2.51
CA GLY A 216 -6.51 -21.50 -2.82
C GLY A 216 -5.70 -21.45 -4.13
N ASN A 217 -5.72 -20.34 -4.84
CA ASN A 217 -5.01 -20.14 -6.09
C ASN A 217 -3.49 -20.15 -5.91
N ALA A 218 -2.95 -19.51 -4.88
CA ALA A 218 -1.53 -19.53 -4.61
C ALA A 218 -1.07 -20.93 -4.20
N ARG A 219 -1.88 -21.66 -3.42
CA ARG A 219 -1.59 -23.05 -3.08
C ARG A 219 -1.45 -23.91 -4.34
N LEU A 220 -2.39 -23.79 -5.30
CA LEU A 220 -2.31 -24.52 -6.57
C LEU A 220 -1.11 -24.06 -7.42
N THR A 221 -0.83 -22.75 -7.48
CA THR A 221 0.33 -22.17 -8.20
C THR A 221 1.66 -22.70 -7.68
N THR A 222 1.77 -22.97 -6.38
CA THR A 222 3.03 -23.37 -5.74
C THR A 222 3.19 -24.90 -5.60
N SER A 223 2.13 -25.69 -5.78
CA SER A 223 2.18 -27.14 -5.56
C SER A 223 1.99 -27.98 -6.81
N LEU A 224 1.25 -27.51 -7.83
CA LEU A 224 1.00 -28.29 -9.05
C LEU A 224 2.15 -28.19 -10.07
N PRO A 225 2.68 -27.02 -10.40
CA PRO A 225 3.82 -26.91 -11.31
C PRO A 225 5.07 -27.57 -10.75
N ARG A 226 5.87 -28.16 -11.64
CA ARG A 226 7.14 -28.81 -11.27
C ARG A 226 8.18 -27.81 -10.77
N VAL A 227 8.11 -26.56 -11.24
CA VAL A 227 9.01 -25.48 -10.86
C VAL A 227 8.21 -24.36 -10.20
N HIS A 228 8.61 -23.99 -8.99
CA HIS A 228 8.06 -22.82 -8.30
C HIS A 228 9.12 -21.72 -8.20
N ILE A 229 8.76 -20.52 -8.65
CA ILE A 229 9.59 -19.30 -8.53
C ILE A 229 8.91 -18.35 -7.55
N ALA A 230 9.52 -18.06 -6.42
CA ALA A 230 9.04 -17.12 -5.42
C ALA A 230 9.82 -15.81 -5.50
N LEU A 231 9.14 -14.70 -5.86
CA LEU A 231 9.75 -13.36 -5.88
C LEU A 231 9.42 -12.61 -4.60
N MET A 232 10.44 -12.09 -3.91
CA MET A 232 10.26 -11.31 -2.68
C MET A 232 11.21 -10.13 -2.58
N GLY A 233 10.71 -9.01 -2.08
CA GLY A 233 11.58 -7.93 -1.64
C GLY A 233 12.39 -8.36 -0.40
N ILE A 234 13.64 -7.90 -0.31
CA ILE A 234 14.55 -8.24 0.80
C ILE A 234 13.98 -7.90 2.18
N GLU A 235 13.07 -6.93 2.26
CA GLU A 235 12.39 -6.51 3.49
C GLU A 235 11.37 -7.53 4.04
N LYS A 236 11.11 -8.62 3.31
CA LYS A 236 10.13 -9.65 3.73
C LYS A 236 10.66 -10.63 4.76
N VAL A 237 11.95 -10.62 5.00
CA VAL A 237 12.57 -11.50 6.00
C VAL A 237 12.12 -11.11 7.41
N ILE A 238 11.97 -12.15 8.24
CA ILE A 238 11.80 -12.09 9.69
C ILE A 238 12.74 -13.10 10.36
N PRO A 239 13.15 -12.89 11.62
CA PRO A 239 14.18 -13.70 12.26
C PRO A 239 13.78 -15.17 12.47
N ARG A 240 12.71 -15.43 13.19
CA ARG A 240 12.35 -16.76 13.71
C ARG A 240 10.99 -17.21 13.22
N PHE A 241 10.76 -18.50 13.21
CA PHE A 241 9.48 -19.11 12.85
C PHE A 241 8.36 -18.68 13.83
N ALA A 242 8.66 -18.62 15.11
CA ALA A 242 7.71 -18.16 16.15
C ALA A 242 7.26 -16.69 15.95
N ASP A 243 8.08 -15.85 15.31
CA ASP A 243 7.76 -14.45 15.06
C ASP A 243 6.60 -14.29 14.03
N LEU A 244 6.26 -15.35 13.28
CA LEU A 244 5.10 -15.36 12.39
C LEU A 244 3.77 -15.13 13.13
N GLU A 245 3.66 -15.58 14.38
CA GLU A 245 2.42 -15.49 15.18
C GLU A 245 1.84 -14.08 15.17
N VAL A 246 2.65 -13.08 15.49
CA VAL A 246 2.18 -11.69 15.57
C VAL A 246 1.73 -11.15 14.22
N PHE A 247 2.43 -11.50 13.14
CA PHE A 247 2.06 -11.04 11.79
C PHE A 247 0.81 -11.74 11.26
N LEU A 248 0.62 -13.02 11.57
CA LEU A 248 -0.60 -13.77 11.25
C LEU A 248 -1.84 -13.20 11.96
N GLN A 249 -1.67 -12.66 13.18
CA GLN A 249 -2.74 -11.96 13.87
C GLN A 249 -3.03 -10.58 13.25
N LEU A 250 -1.99 -9.81 12.93
CA LEU A 250 -2.13 -8.41 12.53
C LEU A 250 -2.57 -8.22 11.07
N LEU A 251 -2.02 -9.02 10.14
CA LEU A 251 -2.20 -8.76 8.70
C LEU A 251 -3.65 -8.91 8.25
N PRO A 252 -4.33 -10.07 8.44
CA PRO A 252 -5.71 -10.25 7.95
C PRO A 252 -6.70 -9.35 8.69
N ARG A 253 -6.53 -9.14 9.99
CA ARG A 253 -7.38 -8.21 10.78
C ARG A 253 -7.27 -6.79 10.29
N SER A 254 -6.07 -6.35 9.92
CA SER A 254 -5.83 -4.99 9.43
C SER A 254 -6.34 -4.77 8.01
N GLY A 255 -6.22 -5.77 7.15
CA GLY A 255 -6.53 -5.65 5.72
C GLY A 255 -8.00 -5.78 5.40
N THR A 256 -8.55 -6.94 5.69
CA THR A 256 -9.92 -7.35 5.33
C THR A 256 -10.85 -7.53 6.52
N GLY A 257 -10.33 -7.42 7.73
CA GLY A 257 -11.08 -7.66 8.96
C GLY A 257 -11.35 -9.16 9.23
N GLN A 258 -10.52 -10.04 8.69
CA GLN A 258 -10.56 -11.47 8.98
C GLN A 258 -9.69 -11.80 10.21
N ILE A 259 -10.11 -12.77 11.01
CA ILE A 259 -9.31 -13.28 12.13
C ILE A 259 -8.03 -13.96 11.62
N LEU A 260 -8.17 -14.80 10.59
CA LEU A 260 -7.11 -15.46 9.85
C LEU A 260 -7.46 -15.49 8.36
N THR A 261 -6.46 -15.66 7.50
CA THR A 261 -6.69 -16.00 6.09
C THR A 261 -7.17 -17.45 5.95
N ALA A 262 -7.89 -17.75 4.88
CA ALA A 262 -8.38 -19.10 4.62
C ALA A 262 -7.24 -20.12 4.47
N TYR A 263 -6.16 -19.70 3.80
CA TYR A 263 -4.96 -20.52 3.59
C TYR A 263 -3.70 -19.80 4.08
N GLN A 264 -2.82 -20.57 4.70
CA GLN A 264 -1.51 -20.16 5.19
C GLN A 264 -0.52 -21.22 4.71
N SER A 265 0.07 -20.98 3.56
CA SER A 265 1.00 -21.94 2.94
C SER A 265 2.40 -21.65 3.41
N LEU A 266 2.95 -22.58 4.20
CA LEU A 266 4.33 -22.58 4.69
C LEU A 266 5.13 -23.51 3.78
N LEU A 267 6.05 -22.99 3.01
CA LEU A 267 6.82 -23.72 2.01
C LEU A 267 8.29 -23.73 2.44
N THR A 268 8.81 -24.95 2.68
CA THR A 268 10.20 -25.15 3.12
C THR A 268 10.85 -26.17 2.18
N GLY A 269 11.62 -25.66 1.21
CA GLY A 269 12.32 -26.49 0.23
C GLY A 269 11.42 -27.11 -0.83
N VAL A 270 11.84 -28.26 -1.32
CA VAL A 270 11.25 -29.00 -2.45
C VAL A 270 10.78 -30.39 -1.99
N LYS A 271 9.99 -31.08 -2.81
CA LYS A 271 9.63 -32.47 -2.55
C LYS A 271 10.90 -33.35 -2.46
N ARG A 272 10.89 -34.30 -1.54
CA ARG A 272 12.05 -35.19 -1.26
C ARG A 272 11.87 -36.55 -1.87
N HIS A 273 10.64 -36.98 -2.08
CA HIS A 273 10.31 -38.25 -2.70
C HIS A 273 9.40 -38.03 -3.91
N PRO A 274 9.40 -38.94 -4.90
CA PRO A 274 8.55 -38.84 -6.09
C PRO A 274 7.06 -38.71 -5.75
N ASP A 275 6.62 -39.36 -4.67
CA ASP A 275 5.23 -39.40 -4.22
C ASP A 275 4.85 -38.18 -3.36
N ASP A 276 5.79 -37.31 -2.98
CA ASP A 276 5.52 -36.10 -2.25
C ASP A 276 4.79 -35.09 -3.14
N GLU A 277 3.87 -34.31 -2.53
CA GLU A 277 3.26 -33.16 -3.18
C GLU A 277 4.21 -31.96 -3.14
N GLY A 278 4.17 -31.12 -4.17
CA GLY A 278 4.93 -29.88 -4.25
C GLY A 278 5.90 -29.83 -5.42
N PRO A 279 6.65 -28.74 -5.55
CA PRO A 279 7.55 -28.53 -6.68
C PRO A 279 8.82 -29.39 -6.57
N GLU A 280 9.35 -29.79 -7.73
CA GLU A 280 10.66 -30.45 -7.84
C GLU A 280 11.80 -29.44 -7.68
N GLN A 281 11.57 -28.20 -8.07
CA GLN A 281 12.52 -27.09 -7.94
C GLN A 281 11.85 -25.88 -7.36
N LEU A 282 12.50 -25.27 -6.38
CA LEU A 282 12.10 -24.01 -5.77
C LEU A 282 13.20 -22.97 -6.00
N HIS A 283 12.88 -21.92 -6.73
CA HIS A 283 13.74 -20.77 -6.93
C HIS A 283 13.19 -19.58 -6.13
N ILE A 284 14.03 -18.97 -5.29
CA ILE A 284 13.67 -17.79 -4.51
C ILE A 284 14.48 -16.61 -5.02
N VAL A 285 13.81 -15.60 -5.55
CA VAL A 285 14.45 -14.39 -6.07
C VAL A 285 14.31 -13.26 -5.05
N LEU A 286 15.44 -12.88 -4.46
CA LEU A 286 15.57 -11.78 -3.50
C LEU A 286 15.75 -10.47 -4.27
N LEU A 287 14.81 -9.55 -4.17
CA LEU A 287 14.76 -8.30 -4.92
C LEU A 287 15.14 -7.11 -4.06
N ASP A 288 16.21 -6.40 -4.40
CA ASP A 288 16.52 -5.10 -3.82
C ASP A 288 15.68 -3.97 -4.45
N ASN A 289 15.85 -3.70 -5.70
CA ASN A 289 15.10 -2.69 -6.47
C ASN A 289 14.92 -1.35 -5.73
N GLY A 290 16.01 -0.82 -5.14
CA GLY A 290 16.01 0.44 -4.42
C GLY A 290 15.69 0.35 -2.92
N ARG A 291 15.59 -0.85 -2.34
CA ARG A 291 15.34 -1.02 -0.90
C ARG A 291 16.57 -0.72 -0.05
N SER A 292 17.76 -1.07 -0.53
CA SER A 292 19.02 -0.80 0.18
C SER A 292 19.23 0.70 0.48
N PRO A 293 19.00 1.65 -0.44
CA PRO A 293 19.07 3.08 -0.11
C PRO A 293 18.07 3.52 0.97
N MET A 294 16.90 2.87 1.08
CA MET A 294 15.92 3.20 2.12
C MET A 294 16.42 2.83 3.53
N LEU A 295 17.31 1.84 3.64
CA LEU A 295 17.88 1.42 4.92
C LEU A 295 18.81 2.47 5.52
N ALA A 296 19.40 3.33 4.71
CA ALA A 296 20.45 4.28 5.11
C ALA A 296 19.96 5.29 6.16
N ALA A 297 18.71 5.73 6.10
CA ALA A 297 18.17 6.73 7.02
C ALA A 297 16.97 6.20 7.82
N PRO A 298 16.90 6.46 9.14
CA PRO A 298 15.80 5.97 10.00
C PRO A 298 14.43 6.39 9.52
N ILE A 299 14.27 7.56 8.93
CA ILE A 299 12.99 8.08 8.44
C ILE A 299 12.49 7.32 7.21
N THR A 300 13.37 6.93 6.30
CA THR A 300 13.02 6.18 5.09
C THR A 300 12.92 4.68 5.35
N ARG A 301 13.80 4.16 6.21
CA ARG A 301 13.85 2.74 6.62
C ARG A 301 12.50 2.22 7.08
N GLN A 302 11.74 2.99 7.85
CA GLN A 302 10.44 2.56 8.35
C GLN A 302 9.43 2.20 7.25
N SER A 303 9.61 2.70 6.02
CA SER A 303 8.77 2.35 4.87
C SER A 303 8.87 0.85 4.53
N LEU A 304 10.04 0.24 4.79
CA LEU A 304 10.31 -1.18 4.57
C LEU A 304 9.67 -2.09 5.64
N ALA A 305 9.23 -1.54 6.78
CA ALA A 305 8.48 -2.31 7.77
C ALA A 305 7.07 -2.72 7.25
N CYS A 306 6.62 -2.19 6.12
CA CYS A 306 5.28 -2.42 5.59
C CYS A 306 5.01 -3.89 5.26
N ILE A 307 3.96 -4.46 5.87
CA ILE A 307 3.51 -5.84 5.63
C ILE A 307 2.47 -5.96 4.50
N ARG A 308 2.18 -4.88 3.77
CA ARG A 308 1.27 -4.83 2.60
C ARG A 308 -0.20 -5.17 2.92
N CYS A 309 -0.68 -4.89 4.13
CA CYS A 309 -2.05 -5.20 4.56
C CYS A 309 -3.15 -4.33 3.91
N GLY A 310 -2.83 -3.16 3.36
CA GLY A 310 -3.82 -2.27 2.74
C GLY A 310 -4.65 -1.40 3.69
N ALA A 311 -4.53 -1.54 5.01
CA ALA A 311 -5.34 -0.78 5.98
C ALA A 311 -5.27 0.75 5.78
N CYS A 312 -4.09 1.26 5.44
CA CYS A 312 -3.89 2.69 5.21
C CYS A 312 -4.66 3.21 3.97
N LEU A 313 -4.91 2.37 2.95
CA LEU A 313 -5.72 2.71 1.80
C LEU A 313 -7.19 2.84 2.22
N ASN A 314 -7.68 1.85 2.97
CA ASN A 314 -9.07 1.82 3.45
C ASN A 314 -9.41 3.00 4.35
N ALA A 315 -8.45 3.50 5.14
CA ALA A 315 -8.64 4.64 6.04
C ALA A 315 -8.40 6.01 5.38
N CYS A 316 -7.78 6.06 4.18
CA CYS A 316 -7.33 7.30 3.57
C CYS A 316 -8.47 8.10 2.93
N PRO A 317 -8.75 9.34 3.37
CA PRO A 317 -9.80 10.15 2.77
C PRO A 317 -9.51 10.50 1.30
N VAL A 318 -8.25 10.59 0.89
CA VAL A 318 -7.86 10.85 -0.50
C VAL A 318 -8.11 9.62 -1.37
N TYR A 319 -7.59 8.45 -0.96
CA TYR A 319 -7.79 7.20 -1.69
C TYR A 319 -9.27 6.86 -1.88
N ARG A 320 -10.10 7.07 -0.87
CA ARG A 320 -11.55 6.82 -0.92
C ARG A 320 -12.29 7.69 -1.95
N GLN A 321 -11.67 8.76 -2.45
CA GLN A 321 -12.26 9.64 -3.47
C GLN A 321 -11.73 9.36 -4.87
N ILE A 322 -10.44 8.99 -5.02
CA ILE A 322 -9.79 8.93 -6.32
C ILE A 322 -9.36 7.52 -6.74
N GLY A 323 -9.43 6.53 -5.84
CA GLY A 323 -8.98 5.16 -6.11
C GLY A 323 -7.49 5.04 -6.37
N GLY A 324 -7.06 3.87 -6.84
CA GLY A 324 -5.66 3.56 -7.05
C GLY A 324 -5.09 4.08 -8.37
N HIS A 325 -5.86 4.03 -9.44
CA HIS A 325 -5.38 4.38 -10.78
C HIS A 325 -4.88 5.83 -10.90
N ALA A 326 -5.50 6.76 -10.16
CA ALA A 326 -5.09 8.16 -10.16
C ALA A 326 -3.65 8.37 -9.67
N TYR A 327 -3.11 7.46 -8.85
CA TYR A 327 -1.72 7.54 -8.38
C TYR A 327 -0.70 7.21 -9.47
N GLY A 328 -1.09 6.52 -10.54
CA GLY A 328 -0.20 6.11 -11.63
C GLY A 328 0.95 5.22 -11.15
N SER A 329 0.73 4.44 -10.09
CA SER A 329 1.73 3.58 -9.45
C SER A 329 1.10 2.26 -9.03
N VAL A 330 1.90 1.20 -9.06
CA VAL A 330 1.54 -0.13 -8.57
C VAL A 330 1.17 -0.10 -7.08
N TYR A 331 1.84 0.76 -6.32
CA TYR A 331 1.51 1.01 -4.93
C TYR A 331 0.68 2.31 -4.81
N PRO A 332 -0.66 2.23 -4.69
CA PRO A 332 -1.48 3.41 -4.50
C PRO A 332 -1.63 3.79 -3.01
N GLY A 333 -2.29 4.92 -2.78
CA GLY A 333 -2.64 5.38 -1.44
C GLY A 333 -1.44 5.82 -0.59
N PRO A 334 -1.60 5.89 0.75
CA PRO A 334 -0.57 6.45 1.63
C PRO A 334 0.75 5.70 1.59
N ILE A 335 0.71 4.36 1.57
CA ILE A 335 1.96 3.57 1.51
C ILE A 335 2.66 3.75 0.16
N GLY A 336 1.92 3.83 -0.94
CA GLY A 336 2.48 4.10 -2.26
C GLY A 336 3.07 5.49 -2.36
N ALA A 337 2.45 6.48 -1.72
CA ALA A 337 2.94 7.85 -1.69
C ALA A 337 4.30 8.00 -0.99
N ILE A 338 4.70 7.03 -0.16
CA ILE A 338 6.04 7.00 0.44
C ILE A 338 6.97 5.97 -0.21
N LEU A 339 6.48 4.81 -0.66
CA LEU A 339 7.33 3.77 -1.28
C LEU A 339 7.76 4.13 -2.70
N THR A 340 6.81 4.51 -3.56
CA THR A 340 7.08 4.75 -4.98
C THR A 340 8.17 5.80 -5.21
N PRO A 341 8.18 6.98 -4.52
CA PRO A 341 9.26 7.95 -4.68
C PRO A 341 10.64 7.43 -4.30
N GLN A 342 10.70 6.47 -3.39
CA GLN A 342 11.94 5.87 -2.93
C GLN A 342 12.41 4.73 -3.85
N LEU A 343 11.49 3.99 -4.50
CA LEU A 343 11.81 2.91 -5.43
C LEU A 343 12.21 3.41 -6.82
N ILE A 344 11.45 4.35 -7.39
CA ILE A 344 11.66 4.80 -8.78
C ILE A 344 12.29 6.20 -8.90
N GLY A 345 12.60 6.81 -7.77
CA GLY A 345 13.17 8.16 -7.69
C GLY A 345 12.11 9.26 -7.57
N ILE A 346 12.46 10.27 -6.78
CA ILE A 346 11.56 11.36 -6.42
C ILE A 346 11.22 12.27 -7.60
N GLU A 347 12.12 12.39 -8.59
CA GLU A 347 11.89 13.20 -9.77
C GLU A 347 10.71 12.71 -10.61
N ARG A 348 10.58 11.40 -10.75
CA ARG A 348 9.50 10.76 -11.53
C ARG A 348 8.15 10.74 -10.81
N SER A 349 8.18 10.91 -9.49
CA SER A 349 7.02 10.72 -8.61
C SER A 349 6.83 11.85 -7.59
N ALA A 350 7.36 13.04 -7.88
CA ALA A 350 7.34 14.22 -7.00
C ALA A 350 5.91 14.63 -6.54
N HIS A 351 4.88 14.27 -7.29
CA HIS A 351 3.48 14.54 -6.95
C HIS A 351 2.93 13.61 -5.84
N LEU A 352 3.44 12.39 -5.71
CA LEU A 352 2.90 11.39 -4.79
C LEU A 352 2.97 11.80 -3.31
N PRO A 353 4.07 12.38 -2.77
CA PRO A 353 4.09 12.87 -1.39
C PRO A 353 3.04 13.94 -1.10
N TYR A 354 2.53 14.63 -2.13
CA TYR A 354 1.45 15.63 -2.00
C TYR A 354 0.05 15.04 -2.13
N ALA A 355 -0.09 13.78 -2.56
CA ALA A 355 -1.37 13.07 -2.64
C ALA A 355 -1.89 12.64 -1.25
N SER A 356 -1.82 13.55 -0.27
CA SER A 356 -2.17 13.31 1.12
C SER A 356 -2.65 14.58 1.80
N SER A 357 -3.70 14.46 2.63
CA SER A 357 -4.19 15.51 3.52
C SER A 357 -3.40 15.63 4.83
N LEU A 358 -2.44 14.74 5.09
CA LEU A 358 -1.66 14.65 6.34
C LEU A 358 -2.53 14.49 7.61
N CYS A 359 -3.74 13.94 7.49
CA CYS A 359 -4.67 13.78 8.62
C CYS A 359 -4.24 12.76 9.69
N GLY A 360 -3.22 11.92 9.42
CA GLY A 360 -2.72 10.93 10.36
C GLY A 360 -3.43 9.57 10.33
N ALA A 361 -4.62 9.43 9.74
CA ALA A 361 -5.40 8.19 9.77
C ALA A 361 -4.61 6.95 9.29
N CYS A 362 -3.72 7.10 8.32
CA CYS A 362 -2.87 6.02 7.83
C CYS A 362 -1.83 5.54 8.85
N ARG A 363 -1.33 6.42 9.74
CA ARG A 363 -0.44 6.07 10.85
C ARG A 363 -1.22 5.32 11.93
N ASP A 364 -2.41 5.81 12.27
CA ASP A 364 -3.21 5.28 13.36
C ASP A 364 -3.66 3.84 13.09
N VAL A 365 -4.02 3.52 11.83
CA VAL A 365 -4.44 2.17 11.44
C VAL A 365 -3.28 1.22 11.12
N CYS A 366 -2.03 1.69 11.01
CA CYS A 366 -0.91 0.86 10.59
C CYS A 366 -0.56 -0.21 11.64
N PRO A 367 -0.65 -1.52 11.32
CA PRO A 367 -0.38 -2.57 12.29
C PRO A 367 1.10 -2.69 12.70
N VAL A 368 1.99 -2.07 11.96
CA VAL A 368 3.44 -2.00 12.24
C VAL A 368 3.90 -0.57 12.51
N LYS A 369 2.97 0.31 12.89
CA LYS A 369 3.23 1.68 13.38
C LYS A 369 4.18 2.53 12.51
N ILE A 370 4.03 2.47 11.16
CA ILE A 370 4.78 3.36 10.27
C ILE A 370 4.23 4.78 10.39
N ASP A 371 5.09 5.75 10.67
CA ASP A 371 4.71 7.17 10.65
C ASP A 371 4.73 7.71 9.21
N ILE A 372 3.72 7.30 8.43
CA ILE A 372 3.58 7.71 7.02
C ILE A 372 3.57 9.24 6.87
N PRO A 373 2.86 10.03 7.70
CA PRO A 373 2.91 11.49 7.64
C PRO A 373 4.33 12.07 7.77
N ALA A 374 5.15 11.55 8.69
CA ALA A 374 6.52 12.02 8.86
C ALA A 374 7.37 11.73 7.61
N VAL A 375 7.25 10.53 7.03
CA VAL A 375 7.94 10.19 5.78
C VAL A 375 7.47 11.07 4.62
N LEU A 376 6.17 11.37 4.51
CA LEU A 376 5.64 12.28 3.49
C LEU A 376 6.24 13.67 3.60
N LEU A 377 6.36 14.21 4.82
CA LEU A 377 6.98 15.53 5.05
C LEU A 377 8.46 15.52 4.67
N HIS A 378 9.19 14.46 5.01
CA HIS A 378 10.59 14.29 4.60
C HIS A 378 10.73 14.26 3.07
N LEU A 379 9.91 13.48 2.37
CA LEU A 379 9.93 13.42 0.91
C LEU A 379 9.53 14.75 0.26
N ARG A 380 8.56 15.48 0.83
CA ARG A 380 8.22 16.84 0.37
C ARG A 380 9.41 17.81 0.49
N ALA A 381 10.18 17.71 1.58
CA ALA A 381 11.39 18.50 1.73
C ALA A 381 12.42 18.17 0.63
N GLN A 382 12.66 16.88 0.36
CA GLN A 382 13.53 16.44 -0.73
C GLN A 382 13.07 16.95 -2.11
N VAL A 383 11.75 16.91 -2.41
CA VAL A 383 11.20 17.48 -3.65
C VAL A 383 11.55 18.96 -3.77
N ILE A 384 11.41 19.72 -2.68
CA ILE A 384 11.74 21.15 -2.68
C ILE A 384 13.23 21.37 -2.88
N GLU A 385 14.09 20.61 -2.22
CA GLU A 385 15.55 20.71 -2.33
C GLU A 385 16.04 20.41 -3.74
N GLN A 386 15.55 19.34 -4.38
CA GLN A 386 15.92 18.99 -5.74
C GLN A 386 15.45 20.03 -6.79
N HIS A 387 14.30 20.68 -6.56
CA HIS A 387 13.81 21.75 -7.42
C HIS A 387 14.39 23.13 -7.07
N ALA A 388 15.22 23.21 -6.04
CA ALA A 388 15.75 24.45 -5.51
C ALA A 388 16.60 25.27 -6.51
N GLY A 389 17.15 24.63 -7.55
CA GLY A 389 17.97 25.29 -8.58
C GLY A 389 17.19 25.87 -9.77
N LYS A 390 15.92 25.49 -9.99
CA LYS A 390 15.17 25.81 -11.22
C LYS A 390 14.23 27.02 -11.03
N GLY A 391 14.75 28.25 -11.04
CA GLY A 391 13.91 29.45 -11.27
C GLY A 391 12.95 29.89 -10.15
N ARG A 392 12.98 29.29 -8.96
CA ARG A 392 12.03 29.58 -7.86
C ARG A 392 12.52 30.60 -6.83
N TRP A 393 13.40 31.52 -7.23
CA TRP A 393 13.95 32.52 -6.32
C TRP A 393 12.87 33.45 -5.73
N LEU A 394 11.86 33.80 -6.52
CA LEU A 394 10.74 34.63 -6.06
C LEU A 394 9.90 33.91 -5.00
N GLU A 395 9.59 32.64 -5.21
CA GLU A 395 8.89 31.81 -4.23
C GLU A 395 9.67 31.71 -2.90
N ARG A 396 10.98 31.50 -2.98
CA ARG A 396 11.85 31.50 -1.78
C ARG A 396 11.84 32.83 -1.05
N LEU A 397 11.88 33.94 -1.80
CA LEU A 397 11.81 35.26 -1.21
C LEU A 397 10.47 35.49 -0.50
N LEU A 398 9.36 35.10 -1.14
CA LEU A 398 8.02 35.18 -0.56
C LEU A 398 7.89 34.33 0.71
N PHE A 399 8.38 33.08 0.69
CA PHE A 399 8.35 32.22 1.88
C PHE A 399 9.27 32.72 3.00
N ARG A 400 10.43 33.33 2.67
CA ARG A 400 11.28 33.97 3.66
C ARG A 400 10.60 35.18 4.30
N ALA A 401 9.97 36.04 3.49
CA ALA A 401 9.20 37.16 3.98
C ALA A 401 8.03 36.70 4.88
N TYR A 402 7.30 35.66 4.44
CA TYR A 402 6.26 35.02 5.24
C TYR A 402 6.81 34.50 6.58
N ALA A 403 7.91 33.77 6.57
CA ALA A 403 8.53 33.21 7.79
C ALA A 403 8.95 34.33 8.75
N VAL A 404 9.51 35.44 8.24
CA VAL A 404 9.90 36.62 9.07
C VAL A 404 8.68 37.26 9.72
N VAL A 405 7.58 37.40 8.96
CA VAL A 405 6.32 37.96 9.48
C VAL A 405 5.72 37.03 10.54
N MET A 406 5.65 35.73 10.26
CA MET A 406 5.06 34.73 11.18
C MET A 406 5.87 34.51 12.45
N ALA A 407 7.19 34.65 12.38
CA ALA A 407 8.08 34.51 13.55
C ALA A 407 8.05 35.71 14.51
N ARG A 408 7.51 36.86 14.06
CA ARG A 408 7.51 38.12 14.87
C ARG A 408 6.09 38.49 15.27
N PRO A 409 5.67 38.37 16.54
CA PRO A 409 4.29 38.63 16.97
C PRO A 409 3.75 40.01 16.54
N ARG A 410 4.56 41.07 16.64
CA ARG A 410 4.17 42.43 16.24
C ARG A 410 3.98 42.54 14.71
N ALA A 411 4.86 41.97 13.93
CA ALA A 411 4.76 41.93 12.46
C ALA A 411 3.54 41.16 12.01
N TYR A 412 3.26 40.01 12.64
CA TYR A 412 2.07 39.22 12.40
C TYR A 412 0.79 40.01 12.70
N GLU A 413 0.69 40.64 13.88
CA GLU A 413 -0.49 41.43 14.25
C GLU A 413 -0.72 42.60 13.29
N TRP A 414 0.35 43.29 12.87
CA TRP A 414 0.27 44.36 11.88
C TRP A 414 -0.19 43.85 10.52
N ALA A 415 0.42 42.77 10.00
CA ALA A 415 0.06 42.16 8.74
C ALA A 415 -1.41 41.70 8.72
N MET A 416 -1.89 41.13 9.82
CA MET A 416 -3.28 40.68 9.94
C MET A 416 -4.27 41.85 10.03
N ARG A 417 -3.90 42.99 10.64
CA ARG A 417 -4.73 44.21 10.64
C ARG A 417 -4.84 44.78 9.23
N VAL A 418 -3.72 44.87 8.51
CA VAL A 418 -3.70 45.35 7.12
C VAL A 418 -4.54 44.44 6.22
N ALA A 419 -4.35 43.10 6.34
CA ALA A 419 -5.12 42.13 5.55
C ALA A 419 -6.62 42.24 5.79
N ARG A 420 -7.07 42.48 7.02
CA ARG A 420 -8.48 42.70 7.37
C ARG A 420 -9.00 44.05 6.80
N ALA A 421 -8.24 45.12 6.98
CA ALA A 421 -8.67 46.47 6.55
C ALA A 421 -8.79 46.57 5.02
N LEU A 422 -7.90 45.91 4.29
CA LEU A 422 -7.87 45.93 2.83
C LEU A 422 -8.72 44.83 2.19
N HIS A 423 -9.38 43.97 2.99
CA HIS A 423 -10.10 42.77 2.50
C HIS A 423 -9.22 41.94 1.52
N ILE A 424 -7.91 41.96 1.75
CA ILE A 424 -6.94 41.27 0.88
C ILE A 424 -7.09 39.76 1.11
N MET A 425 -8.05 39.20 0.39
CA MET A 425 -8.06 37.77 0.08
C MET A 425 -7.41 37.64 -1.31
N PRO A 426 -6.17 37.24 -1.44
CA PRO A 426 -5.59 37.09 -2.76
C PRO A 426 -6.41 36.05 -3.53
N PRO A 427 -7.02 36.42 -4.69
CA PRO A 427 -7.70 35.45 -5.53
C PRO A 427 -6.67 34.58 -6.22
N ILE A 428 -5.99 33.75 -5.44
CA ILE A 428 -5.07 32.75 -5.98
C ILE A 428 -5.95 31.67 -6.59
N ARG A 429 -6.34 31.86 -7.87
CA ARG A 429 -7.21 30.95 -8.62
C ARG A 429 -6.75 29.48 -8.50
N ALA A 430 -5.46 29.24 -8.39
CA ALA A 430 -4.91 27.91 -8.12
C ALA A 430 -5.35 27.35 -6.76
N TRP A 431 -5.64 28.20 -5.79
CA TRP A 431 -6.03 27.80 -4.43
C TRP A 431 -7.55 27.82 -4.22
N THR A 432 -8.25 28.77 -4.85
CA THR A 432 -9.70 28.97 -4.71
C THR A 432 -10.53 28.22 -5.75
N LYS A 433 -9.90 27.57 -6.72
CA LYS A 433 -10.62 26.82 -7.79
C LYS A 433 -11.52 25.70 -7.26
N TRP A 434 -11.15 25.09 -6.11
CA TRP A 434 -11.79 23.90 -5.56
C TRP A 434 -12.23 24.06 -4.10
N ARG A 435 -12.05 25.25 -3.53
CA ARG A 435 -12.42 25.56 -2.14
C ARG A 435 -12.71 27.03 -1.98
N ASP A 436 -13.64 27.36 -1.10
CA ASP A 436 -13.90 28.71 -0.69
C ASP A 436 -12.98 29.07 0.48
N LEU A 437 -12.38 30.27 0.43
CA LEU A 437 -11.66 30.84 1.56
C LEU A 437 -12.68 31.57 2.43
N ARG A 438 -12.73 31.21 3.71
CA ARG A 438 -13.56 31.95 4.67
C ARG A 438 -12.98 33.35 4.86
N PRO A 439 -13.84 34.37 5.01
CA PRO A 439 -13.37 35.72 5.33
C PRO A 439 -12.59 35.73 6.65
N LEU A 440 -11.62 36.61 6.76
CA LEU A 440 -10.86 36.78 8.00
C LEU A 440 -11.79 37.19 9.13
N ALA A 441 -11.64 36.57 10.29
CA ALA A 441 -12.41 36.92 11.47
C ALA A 441 -12.27 38.43 11.81
N PRO A 442 -13.34 39.12 12.23
CA PRO A 442 -13.29 40.54 12.57
C PRO A 442 -12.29 40.86 13.68
N ARG A 443 -12.13 39.94 14.64
CA ARG A 443 -11.14 40.03 15.72
C ARG A 443 -10.19 38.83 15.64
N SER A 444 -8.92 39.01 16.03
CA SER A 444 -8.00 37.91 16.18
C SER A 444 -8.25 37.16 17.48
N PHE A 445 -7.88 35.89 17.53
CA PHE A 445 -7.91 35.11 18.76
C PHE A 445 -7.19 35.82 19.93
N ARG A 446 -6.09 36.53 19.68
CA ARG A 446 -5.36 37.29 20.71
C ARG A 446 -6.15 38.47 21.23
N GLU A 447 -6.93 39.15 20.36
CA GLU A 447 -7.83 40.26 20.76
C GLU A 447 -8.98 39.74 21.60
N GLU A 448 -9.58 38.62 21.21
CA GLU A 448 -10.64 37.94 21.96
C GLU A 448 -10.13 37.40 23.29
N TRP A 449 -8.95 36.77 23.32
CA TRP A 449 -8.31 36.30 24.54
C TRP A 449 -8.04 37.41 25.54
N ARG A 450 -7.50 38.55 25.09
CA ARG A 450 -7.26 39.74 25.94
C ARG A 450 -8.56 40.39 26.42
N ALA A 451 -9.66 40.21 25.70
CA ALA A 451 -10.98 40.70 26.10
C ALA A 451 -11.69 39.79 27.12
N GLY A 452 -11.05 38.73 27.59
CA GLY A 452 -11.60 37.86 28.64
C GLY A 452 -12.62 36.83 28.17
N LEU A 453 -12.71 36.59 26.84
CA LEU A 453 -13.62 35.56 26.27
C LEU A 453 -13.12 34.13 26.47
N SER A 454 -12.10 33.91 27.33
CA SER A 454 -11.53 32.56 27.60
C SER A 454 -12.44 31.64 28.40
N GLU A 455 -13.56 32.11 28.95
CA GLU A 455 -14.51 31.35 29.76
C GLU A 455 -15.90 31.15 29.13
N ALA A 456 -16.17 31.78 28.01
CA ALA A 456 -17.42 31.52 27.27
C ALA A 456 -17.25 30.24 26.46
N GLY A 457 -17.89 29.15 26.89
CA GLY A 457 -18.06 27.93 26.10
C GLY A 457 -18.66 28.22 24.73
N PRO A 458 -18.63 27.29 23.78
CA PRO A 458 -19.10 27.48 22.41
C PRO A 458 -20.54 28.02 22.45
N SER A 459 -20.74 29.21 21.85
CA SER A 459 -22.04 29.81 21.71
C SER A 459 -22.99 28.82 21.02
N SER A 460 -24.13 28.59 21.63
CA SER A 460 -25.19 27.67 21.21
C SER A 460 -26.00 28.11 19.99
N GLU A 461 -25.36 28.77 19.01
CA GLU A 461 -25.99 29.14 17.74
C GLU A 461 -25.26 28.53 16.53
N ALA A 462 -25.16 27.21 16.52
CA ALA A 462 -25.03 26.44 15.30
C ALA A 462 -26.12 25.38 15.33
N GLY A 463 -27.15 25.55 14.48
CA GLY A 463 -28.23 24.61 14.36
C GLY A 463 -27.76 23.17 14.10
N PRO A 464 -28.61 22.18 14.35
CA PRO A 464 -28.18 20.79 14.47
C PRO A 464 -27.79 20.19 13.13
N SER A 465 -26.49 19.97 12.90
CA SER A 465 -26.06 18.96 11.96
C SER A 465 -25.82 17.68 12.75
N SER A 466 -26.75 16.75 12.57
CA SER A 466 -26.69 15.38 13.06
C SER A 466 -25.39 14.69 12.64
N GLU A 467 -24.57 14.28 13.61
CA GLU A 467 -23.91 13.00 13.71
C GLU A 467 -22.85 13.06 14.82
N ALA A 468 -23.15 12.34 15.90
CA ALA A 468 -22.32 12.28 17.09
C ALA A 468 -21.08 11.43 16.86
N GLY A 469 -19.89 12.02 17.03
CA GLY A 469 -18.63 11.32 17.22
C GLY A 469 -18.31 11.18 18.74
N PRO A 470 -17.55 10.16 19.17
CA PRO A 470 -17.42 9.86 20.59
C PRO A 470 -16.58 10.89 21.35
N SER A 471 -17.07 11.20 22.56
CA SER A 471 -16.51 12.07 23.58
C SER A 471 -15.09 11.67 24.00
N LEU A 472 -14.15 12.60 23.87
CA LEU A 472 -12.82 12.50 24.48
C LEU A 472 -12.91 12.82 25.98
N ALA A 473 -12.68 11.80 26.81
CA ALA A 473 -12.57 11.93 28.24
C ALA A 473 -11.38 12.81 28.65
N ARG A 474 -11.61 13.73 29.60
CA ARG A 474 -10.58 14.61 30.17
C ARG A 474 -9.52 13.84 30.94
N VAL A 475 -8.26 14.05 30.59
CA VAL A 475 -7.10 13.57 31.37
C VAL A 475 -6.91 14.47 32.60
N PRO A 476 -6.79 13.95 33.82
CA PRO A 476 -6.50 14.76 35.00
C PRO A 476 -5.05 15.24 35.00
N ARG A 477 -4.83 16.51 35.33
CA ARG A 477 -3.49 17.07 35.55
C ARG A 477 -2.88 16.48 36.82
N ALA A 478 -1.71 15.85 36.73
CA ALA A 478 -0.90 15.48 37.86
C ALA A 478 -0.40 16.74 38.59
N ARG A 479 -0.68 16.79 39.90
CA ARG A 479 -0.08 17.81 40.77
C ARG A 479 1.36 17.39 41.07
N SER A 480 2.27 18.33 40.86
CA SER A 480 3.65 18.26 41.31
C SER A 480 3.68 18.33 42.85
N GLY A 481 4.27 17.34 43.44
CA GLY A 481 4.81 17.31 44.78
C GLY A 481 6.22 16.72 44.69
#